data_68ea1efcc8f7ff51dd2b411a1a7c6be7
#
_entry.id   68ea1efcc8f7ff51dd2b411a1a7c6be7
#
_cell.length_a   1.000
_cell.length_b   1.000
_cell.length_c   1.000
_cell.angle_alpha   90.00
_cell.angle_beta   90.00
_cell.angle_gamma   90.00
#
_symmetry.space_group_name_H-M   'P 1'
#
loop_
_entity.id
_entity.type
_entity.pdbx_description
1 polymer ?
#
loop_
_entity_poly.entity_id
_entity_poly.type
_entity_poly.pdbx_seq_one_letter_code
_entity_poly.pdbx_strand_id
1 'polypeptide(L)'
;MNPRNFGMSKRRSLYKVLIACAFVHVGASAPGQNRPNIDETAHLLAGLPVTGAFASFTQNPGWLEHAAAMDKAWKTKDFFQLTPIAAWMSAHASEYYGSSNTMYYMFGGPDFLYAYTFFPNANTYILAGLEPVGQIPDLSRINPGMLRNNLAALRDSMSTLLITHYFVTEEMRSKLGRSDLGGTLPILYVFLARLGCTVLETTHVSSPAEGVRIAFSHGGRTQTLYYFKTDLSGGNSGFLRWCAARGPGLSLIKAASYLMHGEGFSGVRNFLLEHSSVIVQDDSGIPLHAFHKPWALEFHGRFIPHGETFRKYDQQALAEVYKRDPPPPELGFAFGYWWQQERGILMIARRK
;
A
#
# COMPACT_ATOMS: atom_id res chain seq x y z
N MET A 1 -14.50 37.98 75.14
CA MET A 1 -13.32 37.89 75.99
C MET A 1 -12.18 37.38 75.18
N ASN A 2 -11.27 38.26 74.83
CA ASN A 2 -9.90 38.07 74.36
C ASN A 2 -9.02 37.69 75.56
N PRO A 3 -7.74 37.37 75.45
CA PRO A 3 -6.82 36.95 74.37
C PRO A 3 -5.77 35.89 74.83
N ARG A 4 -4.83 35.54 73.95
CA ARG A 4 -3.33 35.61 74.05
C ARG A 4 -2.70 34.52 73.18
N ASN A 5 -2.09 34.89 72.15
CA ASN A 5 -0.69 35.11 71.83
C ASN A 5 0.38 34.19 72.49
N PHE A 6 1.17 33.53 71.69
CA PHE A 6 2.64 33.35 71.70
C PHE A 6 2.92 32.22 70.66
N GLY A 7 3.75 32.26 69.68
CA GLY A 7 4.93 33.05 69.43
C GLY A 7 5.98 32.13 68.81
N MET A 8 6.41 32.45 67.60
CA MET A 8 7.71 32.17 66.98
C MET A 8 8.34 30.75 66.99
N SER A 9 8.57 30.15 65.85
CA SER A 9 10.00 30.09 65.39
C SER A 9 10.10 29.57 63.94
N LYS A 10 10.68 30.40 63.09
CA LYS A 10 11.13 30.07 61.75
C LYS A 10 12.28 29.09 61.82
N ARG A 11 12.18 27.96 61.13
CA ARG A 11 13.39 27.27 60.57
C ARG A 11 13.14 27.01 59.11
N ARG A 12 13.78 27.84 58.28
CA ARG A 12 14.00 27.59 56.86
C ARG A 12 15.03 26.48 56.72
N SER A 13 14.61 25.32 56.23
CA SER A 13 15.50 24.28 55.75
C SER A 13 15.63 24.43 54.25
N LEU A 14 16.79 24.89 53.79
CA LEU A 14 17.18 24.92 52.40
C LEU A 14 17.51 23.48 51.92
N TYR A 15 16.60 22.87 51.19
CA TYR A 15 16.96 21.70 50.40
C TYR A 15 17.65 22.19 49.12
N LYS A 16 18.97 22.03 49.02
CA LYS A 16 19.73 22.13 47.80
C LYS A 16 19.37 20.92 46.93
N VAL A 17 18.57 21.14 45.92
CA VAL A 17 18.38 20.15 44.84
C VAL A 17 19.63 20.19 43.94
N LEU A 18 20.45 19.18 44.07
CA LEU A 18 21.53 18.90 43.10
C LEU A 18 20.87 18.35 41.86
N ILE A 19 20.76 19.19 40.81
CA ILE A 19 20.44 18.72 39.47
C ILE A 19 21.71 18.12 38.89
N ALA A 20 21.82 16.79 38.90
CA ALA A 20 22.81 16.06 38.15
C ALA A 20 22.46 16.15 36.66
N CYS A 21 23.10 17.04 35.92
CA CYS A 21 23.06 17.00 34.46
C CYS A 21 23.80 15.76 33.97
N ALA A 22 23.05 14.71 33.65
CA ALA A 22 23.58 13.60 32.89
C ALA A 22 23.87 14.09 31.48
N PHE A 23 25.12 14.38 31.17
CA PHE A 23 25.57 14.53 29.80
C PHE A 23 25.40 13.18 29.10
N VAL A 24 24.34 13.03 28.33
CA VAL A 24 24.25 11.97 27.33
C VAL A 24 25.34 12.27 26.29
N HIS A 25 26.43 11.54 26.36
CA HIS A 25 27.39 11.49 25.26
C HIS A 25 26.65 10.89 24.06
N VAL A 26 26.17 11.74 23.16
CA VAL A 26 25.85 11.33 21.81
C VAL A 26 27.17 10.96 21.17
N GLY A 27 27.50 9.69 21.19
CA GLY A 27 28.64 9.15 20.47
C GLY A 27 28.56 9.58 19.02
N ALA A 28 29.48 10.42 18.57
CA ALA A 28 29.66 10.68 17.15
C ALA A 28 29.94 9.33 16.48
N SER A 29 28.96 8.81 15.75
CA SER A 29 29.15 7.65 14.90
C SER A 29 30.28 7.99 13.93
N ALA A 30 31.32 7.16 13.88
CA ALA A 30 32.37 7.23 12.88
C ALA A 30 31.72 7.38 11.48
N PRO A 31 32.39 8.08 10.54
CA PRO A 31 31.86 8.19 9.17
C PRO A 31 31.71 6.79 8.61
N GLY A 32 30.48 6.28 8.69
CA GLY A 32 30.09 4.97 8.17
C GLY A 32 30.36 4.97 6.69
N GLN A 33 31.02 3.94 6.21
CA GLN A 33 31.08 3.58 4.80
C GLN A 33 29.76 3.97 4.14
N ASN A 34 29.82 4.70 3.01
CA ASN A 34 28.69 5.11 2.18
C ASN A 34 27.83 3.89 1.82
N ARG A 35 26.98 3.44 2.75
CA ARG A 35 25.89 2.54 2.37
C ARG A 35 24.97 3.34 1.48
N PRO A 36 24.67 2.85 0.27
CA PRO A 36 23.75 3.54 -0.61
C PRO A 36 22.49 3.88 0.18
N ASN A 37 22.08 5.14 0.13
CA ASN A 37 20.86 5.56 0.76
C ASN A 37 19.71 4.81 0.09
N ILE A 38 18.94 4.05 0.83
CA ILE A 38 17.81 3.26 0.34
C ILE A 38 16.80 4.13 -0.42
N ASP A 39 16.58 5.35 0.04
CA ASP A 39 15.71 6.31 -0.61
C ASP A 39 16.27 6.77 -1.97
N GLU A 40 17.57 7.01 -2.05
CA GLU A 40 18.24 7.32 -3.31
C GLU A 40 18.12 6.15 -4.31
N THR A 41 18.21 4.90 -3.82
CA THR A 41 17.93 3.71 -4.64
C THR A 41 16.50 3.74 -5.17
N ALA A 42 15.51 4.03 -4.32
CA ALA A 42 14.11 4.10 -4.72
C ALA A 42 13.87 5.19 -5.79
N HIS A 43 14.48 6.37 -5.62
CA HIS A 43 14.41 7.45 -6.60
C HIS A 43 15.03 7.06 -7.95
N LEU A 44 16.24 6.46 -7.94
CA LEU A 44 16.89 6.02 -9.18
C LEU A 44 16.02 5.00 -9.95
N LEU A 45 15.50 3.98 -9.24
CA LEU A 45 14.60 2.96 -9.82
C LEU A 45 13.29 3.56 -10.34
N ALA A 46 12.82 4.62 -9.70
CA ALA A 46 11.63 5.36 -10.14
C ALA A 46 11.89 6.30 -11.33
N GLY A 47 13.12 6.41 -11.83
CA GLY A 47 13.49 7.37 -12.86
C GLY A 47 13.40 8.83 -12.37
N LEU A 48 13.60 9.06 -11.07
CA LEU A 48 13.64 10.38 -10.46
C LEU A 48 15.09 10.84 -10.24
N PRO A 49 15.39 12.14 -10.30
CA PRO A 49 16.75 12.65 -10.07
C PRO A 49 17.28 12.24 -8.70
N VAL A 50 18.58 11.94 -8.64
CA VAL A 50 19.32 11.67 -7.41
C VAL A 50 20.58 12.53 -7.37
N THR A 51 21.00 12.91 -6.17
CA THR A 51 22.12 13.84 -5.95
C THR A 51 23.30 13.23 -5.20
N GLY A 52 23.14 12.04 -4.63
CA GLY A 52 24.15 11.39 -3.79
C GLY A 52 25.05 10.40 -4.54
N ALA A 53 25.23 9.23 -3.96
CA ALA A 53 26.15 8.20 -4.46
C ALA A 53 25.83 7.72 -5.88
N PHE A 54 24.57 7.80 -6.29
CA PHE A 54 24.11 7.35 -7.59
C PHE A 54 23.92 8.47 -8.63
N ALA A 55 24.34 9.70 -8.33
CA ALA A 55 24.19 10.84 -9.25
C ALA A 55 24.78 10.56 -10.65
N SER A 56 25.90 9.84 -10.74
CA SER A 56 26.54 9.48 -12.01
C SER A 56 25.66 8.56 -12.88
N PHE A 57 24.79 7.74 -12.30
CA PHE A 57 23.87 6.89 -13.06
C PHE A 57 22.85 7.71 -13.86
N THR A 58 22.49 8.91 -13.40
CA THR A 58 21.53 9.78 -14.07
C THR A 58 22.04 10.34 -15.40
N GLN A 59 23.34 10.20 -15.66
CA GLN A 59 23.94 10.55 -16.95
C GLN A 59 23.98 9.36 -17.93
N ASN A 60 23.66 8.16 -17.47
CA ASN A 60 23.65 6.96 -18.31
C ASN A 60 22.49 7.01 -19.31
N PRO A 61 22.73 6.82 -20.63
CA PRO A 61 21.66 6.85 -21.63
C PRO A 61 20.52 5.88 -21.35
N GLY A 62 20.82 4.68 -20.83
CA GLY A 62 19.81 3.70 -20.45
C GLY A 62 18.93 4.16 -19.27
N TRP A 63 19.50 4.91 -18.32
CA TRP A 63 18.73 5.52 -17.25
C TRP A 63 17.88 6.70 -17.76
N LEU A 64 18.40 7.55 -18.63
CA LEU A 64 17.64 8.66 -19.22
C LEU A 64 16.41 8.15 -20.01
N GLU A 65 16.59 7.08 -20.78
CA GLU A 65 15.49 6.39 -21.46
C GLU A 65 14.44 5.88 -20.46
N HIS A 66 14.89 5.24 -19.38
CA HIS A 66 14.03 4.75 -18.33
C HIS A 66 13.25 5.89 -17.66
N ALA A 67 13.92 6.96 -17.27
CA ALA A 67 13.31 8.12 -16.61
C ALA A 67 12.21 8.75 -17.49
N ALA A 68 12.50 8.96 -18.77
CA ALA A 68 11.53 9.50 -19.73
C ALA A 68 10.29 8.59 -19.89
N ALA A 69 10.51 7.27 -19.99
CA ALA A 69 9.43 6.29 -20.10
C ALA A 69 8.57 6.24 -18.82
N MET A 70 9.19 6.25 -17.65
CA MET A 70 8.51 6.28 -16.36
C MET A 70 7.70 7.57 -16.19
N ASP A 71 8.24 8.72 -16.53
CA ASP A 71 7.53 10.00 -16.44
C ASP A 71 6.29 10.03 -17.33
N LYS A 72 6.42 9.53 -18.57
CA LYS A 72 5.27 9.42 -19.48
C LYS A 72 4.18 8.53 -18.92
N ALA A 73 4.54 7.32 -18.47
CA ALA A 73 3.60 6.35 -17.89
C ALA A 73 2.94 6.89 -16.61
N TRP A 74 3.74 7.53 -15.75
CA TRP A 74 3.25 8.10 -14.49
C TRP A 74 2.27 9.26 -14.72
N LYS A 75 2.60 10.22 -15.59
CA LYS A 75 1.69 11.34 -15.93
C LYS A 75 0.35 10.84 -16.42
N THR A 76 0.36 9.79 -17.26
CA THR A 76 -0.88 9.17 -17.74
C THR A 76 -1.66 8.51 -16.59
N LYS A 77 -0.95 7.74 -15.74
CA LYS A 77 -1.56 7.08 -14.58
C LYS A 77 -2.14 8.08 -13.58
N ASP A 78 -1.40 9.12 -13.27
CA ASP A 78 -1.82 10.15 -12.34
C ASP A 78 -3.07 10.88 -12.84
N PHE A 79 -3.04 11.33 -14.09
CA PHE A 79 -4.14 12.07 -14.68
C PHE A 79 -5.45 11.26 -14.78
N PHE A 80 -5.37 9.99 -15.21
CA PHE A 80 -6.57 9.18 -15.44
C PHE A 80 -7.02 8.36 -14.23
N GLN A 81 -6.17 8.19 -13.22
CA GLN A 81 -6.43 7.29 -12.10
C GLN A 81 -6.17 7.91 -10.73
N LEU A 82 -4.91 8.28 -10.41
CA LEU A 82 -4.56 8.59 -9.02
C LEU A 82 -5.21 9.89 -8.56
N THR A 83 -5.11 10.95 -9.33
CA THR A 83 -5.74 12.24 -9.03
C THR A 83 -7.27 12.14 -8.96
N PRO A 84 -7.99 11.51 -9.93
CA PRO A 84 -9.43 11.28 -9.82
C PRO A 84 -9.84 10.44 -8.62
N ILE A 85 -9.12 9.36 -8.30
CA ILE A 85 -9.41 8.52 -7.12
C ILE A 85 -9.24 9.34 -5.84
N ALA A 86 -8.13 10.06 -5.68
CA ALA A 86 -7.88 10.89 -4.50
C ALA A 86 -8.95 11.97 -4.31
N ALA A 87 -9.35 12.63 -5.38
CA ALA A 87 -10.43 13.63 -5.36
C ALA A 87 -11.77 12.98 -4.97
N TRP A 88 -12.10 11.82 -5.55
CA TRP A 88 -13.30 11.07 -5.24
C TRP A 88 -13.34 10.61 -3.78
N MET A 89 -12.24 10.03 -3.29
CA MET A 89 -12.11 9.61 -1.90
C MET A 89 -12.25 10.78 -0.92
N SER A 90 -11.68 11.95 -1.26
CA SER A 90 -11.83 13.16 -0.45
C SER A 90 -13.28 13.63 -0.38
N ALA A 91 -14.02 13.54 -1.48
CA ALA A 91 -15.40 13.99 -1.56
C ALA A 91 -16.42 13.03 -0.93
N HIS A 92 -16.20 11.70 -1.06
CA HIS A 92 -17.21 10.68 -0.74
C HIS A 92 -16.83 9.80 0.48
N ALA A 93 -15.55 9.73 0.80
CA ALA A 93 -15.07 8.76 1.78
C ALA A 93 -14.02 9.34 2.74
N SER A 94 -13.93 10.67 2.86
CA SER A 94 -12.95 11.34 3.75
C SER A 94 -13.09 10.91 5.22
N GLU A 95 -14.29 10.54 5.66
CA GLU A 95 -14.59 10.03 6.99
C GLU A 95 -13.84 8.72 7.32
N TYR A 96 -13.42 7.95 6.30
CA TYR A 96 -12.68 6.69 6.49
C TYR A 96 -11.20 6.90 6.72
N TYR A 97 -10.65 8.06 6.40
CA TYR A 97 -9.23 8.34 6.53
C TYR A 97 -8.70 8.25 7.97
N GLY A 98 -9.58 8.45 8.96
CA GLY A 98 -9.22 8.35 10.37
C GLY A 98 -9.75 7.11 11.09
N SER A 99 -10.50 6.24 10.42
CA SER A 99 -11.25 5.17 11.07
C SER A 99 -10.41 3.97 11.50
N SER A 100 -9.21 3.80 10.95
CA SER A 100 -8.30 2.71 11.31
C SER A 100 -6.85 3.03 11.00
N ASN A 101 -5.95 2.47 11.82
CA ASN A 101 -4.50 2.59 11.62
C ASN A 101 -3.92 1.55 10.64
N THR A 102 -4.67 0.50 10.31
CA THR A 102 -4.21 -0.60 9.46
C THR A 102 -5.04 -0.69 8.19
N MET A 103 -4.37 -0.91 7.07
CA MET A 103 -4.97 -1.16 5.76
C MET A 103 -4.57 -2.53 5.25
N TYR A 104 -5.53 -3.34 4.84
CA TYR A 104 -5.36 -4.69 4.31
C TYR A 104 -5.61 -4.72 2.80
N TYR A 105 -4.66 -5.25 2.04
CA TYR A 105 -4.80 -5.48 0.59
C TYR A 105 -4.31 -6.90 0.24
N MET A 106 -5.19 -7.88 0.46
CA MET A 106 -4.85 -9.30 0.48
C MET A 106 -4.61 -9.91 -0.91
N PHE A 107 -5.13 -9.31 -1.98
CA PHE A 107 -5.03 -9.81 -3.36
C PHE A 107 -4.37 -8.82 -4.31
N GLY A 108 -3.76 -7.77 -3.78
CA GLY A 108 -3.17 -6.71 -4.61
C GLY A 108 -1.75 -7.03 -5.10
N GLY A 109 -1.10 -8.10 -4.59
CA GLY A 109 0.33 -8.24 -4.84
C GLY A 109 1.11 -7.01 -4.35
N PRO A 110 2.10 -6.51 -5.09
CA PRO A 110 2.86 -5.31 -4.71
C PRO A 110 2.14 -3.98 -5.05
N ASP A 111 0.81 -3.98 -5.25
CA ASP A 111 0.04 -2.79 -5.62
C ASP A 111 -0.11 -1.80 -4.45
N PHE A 112 0.99 -1.30 -3.94
CA PHE A 112 0.98 -0.23 -2.94
C PHE A 112 0.41 1.07 -3.51
N LEU A 113 0.48 1.26 -4.82
CA LEU A 113 0.02 2.46 -5.50
C LEU A 113 -1.46 2.76 -5.22
N TYR A 114 -2.33 1.79 -5.45
CA TYR A 114 -3.76 1.95 -5.17
C TYR A 114 -4.06 1.90 -3.68
N ALA A 115 -3.37 1.06 -2.91
CA ALA A 115 -3.52 1.01 -1.46
C ALA A 115 -3.32 2.39 -0.82
N TYR A 116 -2.26 3.09 -1.22
CA TYR A 116 -1.94 4.42 -0.72
C TYR A 116 -2.90 5.49 -1.25
N THR A 117 -3.26 5.44 -2.54
CA THR A 117 -4.15 6.44 -3.15
C THR A 117 -5.55 6.42 -2.52
N PHE A 118 -6.08 5.23 -2.20
CA PHE A 118 -7.36 5.11 -1.50
C PHE A 118 -7.26 5.47 -0.02
N PHE A 119 -6.19 5.10 0.67
CA PHE A 119 -6.07 5.24 2.12
C PHE A 119 -4.73 5.87 2.55
N PRO A 120 -4.43 7.13 2.17
CA PRO A 120 -3.12 7.75 2.40
C PRO A 120 -2.78 7.94 3.88
N ASN A 121 -3.79 7.89 4.75
CA ASN A 121 -3.65 8.14 6.18
C ASN A 121 -3.48 6.87 7.04
N ALA A 122 -3.48 5.67 6.47
CA ALA A 122 -3.18 4.46 7.22
C ALA A 122 -1.74 4.48 7.75
N ASN A 123 -1.53 4.09 9.00
CA ASN A 123 -0.18 4.02 9.57
C ASN A 123 0.56 2.75 9.14
N THR A 124 -0.19 1.69 8.86
CA THR A 124 0.34 0.40 8.44
C THR A 124 -0.43 -0.14 7.25
N TYR A 125 0.30 -0.54 6.22
CA TYR A 125 -0.23 -1.22 5.03
C TYR A 125 0.24 -2.66 5.06
N ILE A 126 -0.68 -3.61 4.84
CA ILE A 126 -0.40 -5.05 4.79
C ILE A 126 -0.88 -5.56 3.45
N LEU A 127 0.07 -5.81 2.57
CA LEU A 127 -0.16 -6.35 1.23
C LEU A 127 0.25 -7.81 1.20
N ALA A 128 -0.47 -8.61 0.43
CA ALA A 128 -0.15 -10.02 0.21
C ALA A 128 -0.25 -10.37 -1.27
N GLY A 129 0.60 -11.29 -1.70
CA GLY A 129 0.64 -11.80 -3.06
C GLY A 129 1.44 -13.11 -3.14
N LEU A 130 1.49 -13.69 -4.33
CA LEU A 130 2.25 -14.92 -4.60
C LEU A 130 3.65 -14.64 -5.16
N GLU A 131 3.94 -13.39 -5.48
CA GLU A 131 5.18 -12.97 -6.11
C GLU A 131 6.33 -12.98 -5.10
N PRO A 132 7.56 -13.36 -5.53
CA PRO A 132 8.72 -13.35 -4.65
C PRO A 132 9.04 -11.92 -4.18
N VAL A 133 9.47 -11.80 -2.93
CA VAL A 133 9.87 -10.50 -2.33
C VAL A 133 11.05 -9.89 -3.09
N GLY A 134 12.04 -10.70 -3.41
CA GLY A 134 13.33 -10.25 -3.98
C GLY A 134 14.31 -9.77 -2.92
N GLN A 135 15.49 -9.39 -3.38
CA GLN A 135 16.54 -8.82 -2.49
C GLN A 135 16.40 -7.30 -2.41
N ILE A 136 16.94 -6.72 -1.35
CA ILE A 136 17.10 -5.26 -1.27
C ILE A 136 18.05 -4.87 -2.41
N PRO A 137 17.63 -4.00 -3.35
CA PRO A 137 18.44 -3.63 -4.48
C PRO A 137 19.76 -2.97 -4.05
N ASP A 138 20.88 -3.55 -4.47
CA ASP A 138 22.20 -2.97 -4.30
C ASP A 138 22.73 -2.52 -5.67
N LEU A 139 22.44 -1.28 -6.01
CA LEU A 139 22.81 -0.71 -7.32
C LEU A 139 24.32 -0.61 -7.51
N SER A 140 25.12 -0.62 -6.44
CA SER A 140 26.58 -0.61 -6.52
C SER A 140 27.14 -1.90 -7.13
N ARG A 141 26.37 -2.99 -7.09
CA ARG A 141 26.73 -4.31 -7.66
C ARG A 141 26.20 -4.52 -9.06
N ILE A 142 25.35 -3.64 -9.56
CA ILE A 142 24.82 -3.78 -10.92
C ILE A 142 25.92 -3.37 -11.91
N ASN A 143 26.22 -4.27 -12.83
CA ASN A 143 27.09 -3.93 -13.94
C ASN A 143 26.50 -2.77 -14.75
N PRO A 144 27.19 -1.64 -14.91
CA PRO A 144 26.68 -0.47 -15.65
C PRO A 144 26.20 -0.82 -17.07
N GLY A 145 26.82 -1.81 -17.74
CA GLY A 145 26.38 -2.31 -19.04
C GLY A 145 25.04 -3.05 -19.02
N MET A 146 24.62 -3.57 -17.87
CA MET A 146 23.34 -4.26 -17.68
C MET A 146 22.22 -3.33 -17.15
N LEU A 147 22.55 -2.09 -16.76
CA LEU A 147 21.61 -1.16 -16.15
C LEU A 147 20.35 -0.95 -17.02
N ARG A 148 20.55 -0.71 -18.32
CA ARG A 148 19.45 -0.51 -19.29
C ARG A 148 18.49 -1.71 -19.29
N ASN A 149 19.02 -2.93 -19.34
CA ASN A 149 18.22 -4.16 -19.40
C ASN A 149 17.48 -4.40 -18.09
N ASN A 150 18.14 -4.17 -16.96
CA ASN A 150 17.51 -4.31 -15.64
C ASN A 150 16.37 -3.30 -15.44
N LEU A 151 16.56 -2.05 -15.83
CA LEU A 151 15.52 -1.02 -15.75
C LEU A 151 14.38 -1.28 -16.75
N ALA A 152 14.67 -1.81 -17.93
CA ALA A 152 13.64 -2.24 -18.88
C ALA A 152 12.80 -3.38 -18.31
N ALA A 153 13.42 -4.42 -17.74
CA ALA A 153 12.71 -5.52 -17.10
C ALA A 153 11.83 -5.04 -15.93
N LEU A 154 12.31 -4.07 -15.14
CA LEU A 154 11.52 -3.45 -14.08
C LEU A 154 10.28 -2.73 -14.65
N ARG A 155 10.42 -1.92 -15.72
CA ARG A 155 9.28 -1.29 -16.39
C ARG A 155 8.29 -2.32 -16.93
N ASP A 156 8.78 -3.37 -17.55
CA ASP A 156 7.96 -4.43 -18.12
C ASP A 156 7.15 -5.15 -17.03
N SER A 157 7.73 -5.36 -15.82
CA SER A 157 7.03 -5.99 -14.70
C SER A 157 5.87 -5.14 -14.16
N MET A 158 5.92 -3.82 -14.32
CA MET A 158 4.87 -2.89 -13.91
C MET A 158 3.90 -2.52 -15.05
N SER A 159 4.22 -2.88 -16.30
CA SER A 159 3.51 -2.38 -17.48
C SER A 159 2.01 -2.67 -17.44
N THR A 160 1.62 -3.88 -17.03
CA THR A 160 0.21 -4.26 -16.94
C THR A 160 -0.54 -3.39 -15.94
N LEU A 161 -0.03 -3.18 -14.72
CA LEU A 161 -0.66 -2.28 -13.75
C LEU A 161 -0.71 -0.83 -14.26
N LEU A 162 0.36 -0.35 -14.89
CA LEU A 162 0.40 1.03 -15.38
C LEU A 162 -0.62 1.27 -16.51
N ILE A 163 -0.92 0.25 -17.30
CA ILE A 163 -1.86 0.34 -18.45
C ILE A 163 -3.28 -0.07 -18.03
N THR A 164 -3.44 -1.28 -17.46
CA THR A 164 -4.74 -1.89 -17.20
C THR A 164 -5.22 -1.74 -15.76
N HIS A 165 -4.43 -1.09 -14.91
CA HIS A 165 -4.75 -0.74 -13.52
C HIS A 165 -4.68 -1.89 -12.52
N TYR A 166 -4.29 -3.11 -12.91
CA TYR A 166 -4.09 -4.25 -12.02
C TYR A 166 -2.86 -5.08 -12.45
N PHE A 167 -2.34 -5.89 -11.54
CA PHE A 167 -1.29 -6.86 -11.85
C PHE A 167 -1.88 -8.18 -12.34
N VAL A 168 -1.17 -8.80 -13.27
CA VAL A 168 -1.38 -10.20 -13.66
C VAL A 168 -0.23 -11.00 -13.06
N THR A 169 -0.51 -11.78 -12.02
CA THR A 169 0.49 -12.50 -11.22
C THR A 169 1.45 -13.34 -12.06
N GLU A 170 0.92 -14.11 -13.01
CA GLU A 170 1.73 -14.99 -13.85
C GLU A 170 2.68 -14.21 -14.77
N GLU A 171 2.20 -13.14 -15.41
CA GLU A 171 3.03 -12.25 -16.21
C GLU A 171 4.12 -11.58 -15.38
N MET A 172 3.76 -11.05 -14.22
CA MET A 172 4.69 -10.38 -13.32
C MET A 172 5.78 -11.35 -12.84
N ARG A 173 5.42 -12.56 -12.40
CA ARG A 173 6.38 -13.58 -12.00
C ARG A 173 7.37 -13.94 -13.10
N SER A 174 6.91 -14.08 -14.35
CA SER A 174 7.77 -14.38 -15.49
C SER A 174 8.76 -13.25 -15.80
N LYS A 175 8.37 -12.00 -15.55
CA LYS A 175 9.19 -10.81 -15.84
C LYS A 175 10.16 -10.50 -14.68
N LEU A 176 9.75 -10.68 -13.43
CA LEU A 176 10.57 -10.43 -12.23
C LEU A 176 11.83 -11.30 -12.15
N GLY A 177 11.79 -12.53 -12.69
CA GLY A 177 12.93 -13.44 -12.70
C GLY A 177 14.02 -13.14 -13.76
N ARG A 178 13.87 -12.08 -14.56
CA ARG A 178 14.72 -11.80 -15.71
C ARG A 178 15.83 -10.78 -15.47
N SER A 179 15.97 -10.25 -14.29
CA SER A 179 16.94 -9.20 -13.99
C SER A 179 17.53 -9.30 -12.59
N ASP A 180 18.65 -8.60 -12.36
CA ASP A 180 19.24 -8.44 -11.04
C ASP A 180 18.33 -7.66 -10.07
N LEU A 181 17.30 -6.97 -10.61
CA LEU A 181 16.24 -6.29 -9.85
C LEU A 181 15.00 -7.17 -9.67
N GLY A 182 15.20 -8.48 -9.55
CA GLY A 182 14.10 -9.44 -9.40
C GLY A 182 13.31 -9.28 -8.10
N GLY A 183 12.03 -9.67 -8.16
CA GLY A 183 11.12 -9.59 -7.00
C GLY A 183 10.28 -8.31 -6.95
N THR A 184 9.41 -8.24 -5.95
CA THR A 184 8.44 -7.15 -5.79
C THR A 184 9.03 -5.89 -5.16
N LEU A 185 10.14 -6.03 -4.43
CA LEU A 185 10.72 -4.93 -3.66
C LEU A 185 11.14 -3.73 -4.53
N PRO A 186 11.77 -3.88 -5.71
CA PRO A 186 12.03 -2.76 -6.61
C PRO A 186 10.77 -2.04 -7.06
N ILE A 187 9.67 -2.76 -7.27
CA ILE A 187 8.35 -2.18 -7.64
C ILE A 187 7.80 -1.32 -6.50
N LEU A 188 7.86 -1.83 -5.27
CA LEU A 188 7.43 -1.08 -4.08
C LEU A 188 8.25 0.20 -3.91
N TYR A 189 9.55 0.17 -4.17
CA TYR A 189 10.40 1.36 -4.13
C TYR A 189 10.00 2.39 -5.19
N VAL A 190 9.71 1.94 -6.41
CA VAL A 190 9.23 2.83 -7.48
C VAL A 190 7.92 3.52 -7.05
N PHE A 191 6.97 2.79 -6.50
CA PHE A 191 5.70 3.37 -6.07
C PHE A 191 5.88 4.34 -4.90
N LEU A 192 6.66 3.98 -3.89
CA LEU A 192 6.96 4.88 -2.78
C LEU A 192 7.57 6.20 -3.27
N ALA A 193 8.62 6.13 -4.07
CA ALA A 193 9.30 7.33 -4.59
C ALA A 193 8.38 8.18 -5.49
N ARG A 194 7.60 7.54 -6.37
CA ARG A 194 6.68 8.25 -7.28
C ARG A 194 5.47 8.85 -6.57
N LEU A 195 5.09 8.33 -5.41
CA LEU A 195 4.09 8.92 -4.52
C LEU A 195 4.68 10.04 -3.62
N GLY A 196 5.97 10.37 -3.77
CA GLY A 196 6.63 11.39 -2.95
C GLY A 196 6.94 10.94 -1.53
N CYS A 197 6.97 9.62 -1.29
CA CYS A 197 7.36 9.06 -0.01
C CYS A 197 8.90 8.93 0.08
N THR A 198 9.46 9.18 1.26
CA THR A 198 10.86 8.92 1.58
C THR A 198 11.02 7.56 2.24
N VAL A 199 11.82 6.68 1.68
CA VAL A 199 12.11 5.35 2.25
C VAL A 199 13.14 5.48 3.36
N LEU A 200 12.76 5.14 4.59
CA LEU A 200 13.61 5.28 5.78
C LEU A 200 14.40 4.01 6.08
N GLU A 201 13.74 2.85 5.98
CA GLU A 201 14.31 1.56 6.33
C GLU A 201 13.62 0.44 5.56
N THR A 202 14.35 -0.60 5.22
CA THR A 202 13.83 -1.84 4.65
C THR A 202 14.45 -3.04 5.34
N THR A 203 13.60 -3.97 5.79
CA THR A 203 14.02 -5.18 6.50
C THR A 203 13.24 -6.38 6.00
N HIS A 204 13.92 -7.47 5.65
CA HIS A 204 13.27 -8.75 5.39
C HIS A 204 12.65 -9.31 6.67
N VAL A 205 11.49 -9.92 6.54
CA VAL A 205 10.78 -10.60 7.62
C VAL A 205 10.47 -12.03 7.20
N SER A 206 10.54 -12.97 8.14
CA SER A 206 10.25 -14.40 7.91
C SER A 206 8.99 -14.90 8.60
N SER A 207 8.41 -14.09 9.47
CA SER A 207 7.17 -14.42 10.21
C SER A 207 6.17 -13.27 10.07
N PRO A 208 4.89 -13.54 9.81
CA PRO A 208 4.19 -14.83 9.70
C PRO A 208 4.42 -15.58 8.39
N ALA A 209 5.05 -14.96 7.40
CA ALA A 209 5.45 -15.49 6.10
C ALA A 209 6.70 -14.75 5.62
N GLU A 210 7.32 -15.25 4.55
CA GLU A 210 8.39 -14.54 3.84
C GLU A 210 7.86 -13.17 3.37
N GLY A 211 8.55 -12.10 3.74
CA GLY A 211 8.07 -10.76 3.43
C GLY A 211 9.13 -9.68 3.60
N VAL A 212 8.68 -8.45 3.46
CA VAL A 212 9.48 -7.25 3.70
C VAL A 212 8.68 -6.24 4.51
N ARG A 213 9.36 -5.56 5.42
CA ARG A 213 8.88 -4.38 6.12
C ARG A 213 9.64 -3.16 5.59
N ILE A 214 8.91 -2.15 5.17
CA ILE A 214 9.46 -0.86 4.72
C ILE A 214 8.89 0.23 5.63
N ALA A 215 9.76 0.93 6.34
CA ALA A 215 9.41 2.18 7.00
C ALA A 215 9.61 3.33 6.01
N PHE A 216 8.61 4.20 5.89
CA PHE A 216 8.66 5.34 4.99
C PHE A 216 8.01 6.57 5.64
N SER A 217 8.29 7.75 5.11
CA SER A 217 7.62 8.97 5.55
C SER A 217 7.01 9.72 4.37
N HIS A 218 5.88 10.37 4.63
CA HIS A 218 5.24 11.28 3.69
C HIS A 218 4.53 12.40 4.48
N GLY A 219 4.70 13.65 4.06
CA GLY A 219 4.07 14.80 4.73
C GLY A 219 4.38 14.89 6.23
N GLY A 220 5.59 14.51 6.66
CA GLY A 220 6.02 14.53 8.06
C GLY A 220 5.52 13.35 8.92
N ARG A 221 4.76 12.41 8.35
CA ARG A 221 4.26 11.21 9.05
C ARG A 221 5.10 10.00 8.68
N THR A 222 5.45 9.19 9.68
CA THR A 222 6.10 7.88 9.47
C THR A 222 5.04 6.79 9.40
N GLN A 223 5.13 5.96 8.37
CA GLN A 223 4.20 4.88 8.07
C GLN A 223 4.99 3.59 7.80
N THR A 224 4.32 2.45 7.83
CA THR A 224 4.94 1.14 7.60
C THR A 224 4.19 0.38 6.51
N LEU A 225 4.92 -0.14 5.55
CA LEU A 225 4.42 -1.06 4.52
C LEU A 225 4.98 -2.45 4.77
N TYR A 226 4.10 -3.43 4.86
CA TYR A 226 4.44 -4.85 4.78
C TYR A 226 3.98 -5.41 3.44
N TYR A 227 4.83 -6.17 2.80
CA TYR A 227 4.46 -7.07 1.72
C TYR A 227 4.85 -8.50 2.11
N PHE A 228 3.93 -9.43 1.96
CA PHE A 228 4.13 -10.85 2.25
C PHE A 228 3.87 -11.70 1.01
N LYS A 229 4.83 -12.59 0.71
CA LYS A 229 4.61 -13.69 -0.22
C LYS A 229 3.87 -14.79 0.52
N THR A 230 2.59 -14.93 0.25
CA THR A 230 1.75 -15.90 0.94
C THR A 230 0.58 -16.37 0.08
N ASP A 231 0.31 -17.67 0.11
CA ASP A 231 -0.90 -18.24 -0.45
C ASP A 231 -2.03 -18.14 0.57
N LEU A 232 -3.10 -17.49 0.18
CA LEU A 232 -4.30 -17.29 1.01
C LEU A 232 -5.36 -18.38 0.82
N SER A 233 -5.12 -19.34 -0.09
CA SER A 233 -5.98 -20.50 -0.26
C SER A 233 -5.98 -21.37 1.01
N GLY A 234 -7.10 -22.05 1.28
CA GLY A 234 -7.22 -22.89 2.48
C GLY A 234 -7.19 -22.12 3.80
N GLY A 235 -7.23 -20.78 3.77
CA GLY A 235 -7.32 -19.93 4.97
C GLY A 235 -6.04 -19.91 5.80
N ASN A 236 -4.91 -19.51 5.23
CA ASN A 236 -3.61 -19.39 5.93
C ASN A 236 -3.74 -18.80 7.35
N SER A 237 -4.04 -19.66 8.31
CA SER A 237 -4.45 -19.27 9.66
C SER A 237 -3.34 -18.55 10.46
N GLY A 238 -2.07 -18.85 10.14
CA GLY A 238 -0.93 -18.18 10.80
C GLY A 238 -0.82 -16.71 10.38
N PHE A 239 -0.88 -16.45 9.07
CA PHE A 239 -0.84 -15.10 8.53
C PHE A 239 -2.07 -14.28 8.94
N LEU A 240 -3.28 -14.83 8.81
CA LEU A 240 -4.50 -14.13 9.17
C LEU A 240 -4.59 -13.84 10.67
N ARG A 241 -4.13 -14.73 11.57
CA ARG A 241 -4.02 -14.43 13.00
C ARG A 241 -3.04 -13.30 13.28
N TRP A 242 -1.91 -13.26 12.57
CA TRP A 242 -0.94 -12.18 12.69
C TRP A 242 -1.56 -10.84 12.24
N CYS A 243 -2.37 -10.82 11.20
CA CYS A 243 -3.14 -9.65 10.76
C CYS A 243 -4.19 -9.25 11.82
N ALA A 244 -4.97 -10.20 12.34
CA ALA A 244 -5.99 -9.96 13.35
C ALA A 244 -5.45 -9.30 14.62
N ALA A 245 -4.23 -9.66 15.04
CA ALA A 245 -3.56 -9.05 16.19
C ALA A 245 -3.27 -7.53 16.02
N ARG A 246 -3.44 -6.97 14.82
CA ARG A 246 -3.31 -5.53 14.53
C ARG A 246 -4.61 -4.77 14.62
N GLY A 247 -5.67 -5.46 14.97
CA GLY A 247 -7.00 -4.89 15.16
C GLY A 247 -7.77 -4.67 13.86
N PRO A 248 -8.96 -4.07 13.96
CA PRO A 248 -9.78 -3.74 12.82
C PRO A 248 -9.06 -2.80 11.85
N GLY A 249 -9.26 -3.03 10.55
CA GLY A 249 -8.60 -2.26 9.50
C GLY A 249 -9.54 -1.74 8.43
N LEU A 250 -8.96 -1.01 7.48
CA LEU A 250 -9.54 -0.69 6.19
C LEU A 250 -9.13 -1.77 5.20
N SER A 251 -9.96 -2.11 4.25
CA SER A 251 -9.62 -3.10 3.23
C SER A 251 -9.87 -2.60 1.82
N LEU A 252 -8.92 -2.86 0.94
CA LEU A 252 -9.06 -2.68 -0.50
C LEU A 252 -9.05 -4.05 -1.16
N ILE A 253 -10.01 -4.29 -2.06
CA ILE A 253 -10.09 -5.50 -2.86
C ILE A 253 -10.37 -5.06 -4.29
N LYS A 254 -9.42 -5.29 -5.18
CA LYS A 254 -9.50 -4.84 -6.57
C LYS A 254 -8.92 -5.91 -7.49
N ALA A 255 -9.68 -6.30 -8.49
CA ALA A 255 -9.28 -7.31 -9.47
C ALA A 255 -8.80 -8.63 -8.82
N ALA A 256 -9.57 -9.15 -7.84
CA ALA A 256 -9.22 -10.29 -6.99
C ALA A 256 -9.59 -11.66 -7.60
N SER A 257 -9.77 -11.73 -8.91
CA SER A 257 -10.04 -12.96 -9.68
C SER A 257 -11.23 -13.77 -9.18
N TYR A 258 -12.19 -13.14 -8.49
CA TYR A 258 -13.38 -13.81 -7.92
C TYR A 258 -13.02 -14.96 -6.96
N LEU A 259 -11.80 -14.98 -6.42
CA LEU A 259 -11.31 -16.06 -5.58
C LEU A 259 -12.18 -16.26 -4.34
N MET A 260 -12.64 -15.16 -3.73
CA MET A 260 -13.48 -15.20 -2.54
C MET A 260 -14.94 -15.60 -2.79
N HIS A 261 -15.36 -15.84 -4.05
CA HIS A 261 -16.64 -16.45 -4.38
C HIS A 261 -16.63 -17.97 -4.11
N GLY A 262 -15.43 -18.59 -4.06
CA GLY A 262 -15.25 -20.01 -3.78
C GLY A 262 -14.90 -20.31 -2.32
N GLU A 263 -15.11 -21.55 -1.91
CA GLU A 263 -14.84 -22.02 -0.55
C GLU A 263 -13.35 -22.08 -0.24
N GLY A 264 -12.48 -22.25 -1.25
CA GLY A 264 -11.02 -22.26 -1.07
C GLY A 264 -10.45 -20.98 -0.46
N PHE A 265 -11.19 -19.87 -0.54
CA PHE A 265 -10.79 -18.57 0.02
C PHE A 265 -11.78 -18.05 1.08
N SER A 266 -12.65 -18.93 1.61
CA SER A 266 -13.58 -18.58 2.68
C SER A 266 -12.88 -18.05 3.94
N GLY A 267 -11.70 -18.56 4.27
CA GLY A 267 -10.92 -18.11 5.42
C GLY A 267 -10.54 -16.63 5.33
N VAL A 268 -10.00 -16.18 4.19
CA VAL A 268 -9.64 -14.77 4.00
C VAL A 268 -10.89 -13.89 3.82
N ARG A 269 -11.93 -14.38 3.16
CA ARG A 269 -13.23 -13.71 3.07
C ARG A 269 -13.80 -13.41 4.46
N ASN A 270 -13.84 -14.42 5.33
CA ASN A 270 -14.34 -14.26 6.70
C ASN A 270 -13.44 -13.33 7.53
N PHE A 271 -12.12 -13.46 7.40
CA PHE A 271 -11.19 -12.54 8.05
C PHE A 271 -11.50 -11.08 7.68
N LEU A 272 -11.67 -10.77 6.40
CA LEU A 272 -11.95 -9.39 5.96
C LEU A 272 -13.32 -8.92 6.47
N LEU A 273 -14.34 -9.79 6.46
CA LEU A 273 -15.65 -9.47 7.02
C LEU A 273 -15.62 -9.28 8.54
N GLU A 274 -14.74 -9.96 9.27
CA GLU A 274 -14.63 -9.85 10.73
C GLU A 274 -13.73 -8.70 11.19
N HIS A 275 -12.66 -8.43 10.44
CA HIS A 275 -11.59 -7.51 10.85
C HIS A 275 -11.52 -6.22 10.02
N SER A 276 -12.49 -5.93 9.16
CA SER A 276 -12.57 -4.63 8.49
C SER A 276 -13.67 -3.77 9.09
N SER A 277 -13.40 -2.48 9.23
CA SER A 277 -14.41 -1.45 9.50
C SER A 277 -15.02 -0.93 8.20
N VAL A 278 -14.20 -0.84 7.15
CA VAL A 278 -14.58 -0.44 5.80
C VAL A 278 -13.91 -1.37 4.80
N ILE A 279 -14.67 -1.80 3.79
CA ILE A 279 -14.16 -2.54 2.63
C ILE A 279 -14.52 -1.74 1.38
N VAL A 280 -13.50 -1.36 0.60
CA VAL A 280 -13.68 -0.81 -0.74
C VAL A 280 -13.32 -1.91 -1.73
N GLN A 281 -14.26 -2.27 -2.60
CA GLN A 281 -14.04 -3.36 -3.55
C GLN A 281 -14.72 -3.15 -4.89
N ASP A 282 -14.24 -3.91 -5.90
CA ASP A 282 -14.98 -4.17 -7.13
C ASP A 282 -15.83 -5.46 -6.99
N ASP A 283 -16.47 -5.86 -8.06
CA ASP A 283 -17.32 -7.06 -8.11
C ASP A 283 -16.55 -8.39 -8.06
N SER A 284 -15.23 -8.36 -8.22
CA SER A 284 -14.35 -9.53 -8.11
C SER A 284 -13.99 -9.89 -6.66
N GLY A 285 -14.38 -9.04 -5.71
CA GLY A 285 -14.08 -9.17 -4.29
C GLY A 285 -14.98 -10.15 -3.55
N ILE A 286 -15.44 -9.76 -2.37
CA ILE A 286 -16.38 -10.53 -1.55
C ILE A 286 -17.75 -10.50 -2.23
N PRO A 287 -18.40 -11.65 -2.48
CA PRO A 287 -19.70 -11.67 -3.15
C PRO A 287 -20.78 -10.99 -2.30
N LEU A 288 -21.71 -10.31 -2.98
CA LEU A 288 -22.72 -9.47 -2.33
C LEU A 288 -23.53 -10.22 -1.26
N HIS A 289 -23.86 -11.50 -1.51
CA HIS A 289 -24.61 -12.32 -0.58
C HIS A 289 -23.89 -12.63 0.75
N ALA A 290 -22.57 -12.44 0.82
CA ALA A 290 -21.80 -12.66 2.04
C ALA A 290 -21.86 -11.46 3.02
N PHE A 291 -22.35 -10.30 2.55
CA PHE A 291 -22.52 -9.14 3.42
C PHE A 291 -23.87 -9.20 4.14
N HIS A 292 -23.83 -9.52 5.42
CA HIS A 292 -24.97 -9.51 6.32
C HIS A 292 -24.90 -8.32 7.28
N LYS A 293 -25.92 -8.16 8.15
CA LYS A 293 -25.80 -7.20 9.26
C LYS A 293 -24.52 -7.49 10.07
N PRO A 294 -23.72 -6.48 10.45
CA PRO A 294 -24.05 -5.05 10.49
C PRO A 294 -23.55 -4.22 9.27
N TRP A 295 -23.34 -4.79 8.10
CA TRP A 295 -22.80 -4.07 6.96
C TRP A 295 -23.84 -3.17 6.29
N ALA A 296 -23.46 -1.91 6.03
CA ALA A 296 -24.16 -1.00 5.12
C ALA A 296 -23.36 -0.92 3.81
N LEU A 297 -24.06 -1.02 2.68
CA LEU A 297 -23.47 -1.07 1.35
C LEU A 297 -23.84 0.18 0.56
N GLU A 298 -22.84 0.78 -0.08
CA GLU A 298 -22.96 1.89 -1.00
C GLU A 298 -22.32 1.49 -2.32
N PHE A 299 -22.92 1.89 -3.44
CA PHE A 299 -22.51 1.47 -4.77
C PHE A 299 -22.26 2.67 -5.66
N HIS A 300 -21.23 2.57 -6.49
CA HIS A 300 -20.83 3.59 -7.47
C HIS A 300 -20.42 2.92 -8.78
N GLY A 301 -20.49 3.69 -9.87
CA GLY A 301 -20.10 3.23 -11.19
C GLY A 301 -21.22 2.59 -11.96
N ARG A 302 -20.90 1.66 -12.84
CA ARG A 302 -21.83 1.07 -13.80
C ARG A 302 -21.65 -0.44 -13.88
N PHE A 303 -22.74 -1.18 -13.75
CA PHE A 303 -22.73 -2.63 -13.95
C PHE A 303 -22.61 -2.96 -15.44
N ILE A 304 -21.65 -3.82 -15.74
CA ILE A 304 -21.44 -4.37 -17.07
C ILE A 304 -21.28 -5.88 -16.93
N PRO A 305 -22.14 -6.68 -17.56
CA PRO A 305 -22.04 -8.13 -17.53
C PRO A 305 -20.67 -8.59 -18.06
N HIS A 306 -20.14 -9.63 -17.44
CA HIS A 306 -18.84 -10.18 -17.85
C HIS A 306 -18.94 -10.90 -19.20
N GLY A 307 -17.79 -10.91 -19.92
CA GLY A 307 -17.61 -11.80 -21.05
C GLY A 307 -17.59 -13.28 -20.64
N GLU A 308 -17.48 -14.18 -21.61
CA GLU A 308 -17.62 -15.63 -21.38
C GLU A 308 -16.78 -16.19 -20.24
N THR A 309 -15.53 -15.75 -20.11
CA THR A 309 -14.57 -16.25 -19.10
C THR A 309 -15.04 -16.04 -17.68
N PHE A 310 -15.67 -14.91 -17.38
CA PHE A 310 -16.09 -14.54 -16.03
C PHE A 310 -17.61 -14.51 -15.83
N ARG A 311 -18.43 -14.84 -16.86
CA ARG A 311 -19.89 -14.82 -16.80
C ARG A 311 -20.48 -15.61 -15.63
N LYS A 312 -19.83 -16.70 -15.25
CA LYS A 312 -20.28 -17.51 -14.10
C LYS A 312 -20.21 -16.79 -12.74
N TYR A 313 -19.52 -15.65 -12.68
CA TYR A 313 -19.41 -14.82 -11.50
C TYR A 313 -20.36 -13.61 -11.53
N ASP A 314 -21.15 -13.44 -12.60
CA ASP A 314 -22.20 -12.41 -12.62
C ASP A 314 -23.16 -12.61 -11.46
N GLN A 315 -23.30 -11.55 -10.66
CA GLN A 315 -24.17 -11.55 -9.49
C GLN A 315 -25.49 -10.86 -9.84
N GLN A 316 -26.57 -11.64 -9.97
CA GLN A 316 -27.93 -11.13 -10.27
C GLN A 316 -28.32 -9.99 -9.30
N ALA A 317 -28.07 -10.20 -7.99
CA ALA A 317 -28.41 -9.21 -6.97
C ALA A 317 -27.63 -7.88 -7.17
N LEU A 318 -26.38 -7.94 -7.65
CA LEU A 318 -25.60 -6.76 -7.96
C LEU A 318 -26.16 -6.05 -9.21
N ALA A 319 -26.51 -6.80 -10.25
CA ALA A 319 -27.13 -6.26 -11.45
C ALA A 319 -28.42 -5.50 -11.14
N GLU A 320 -29.25 -6.01 -10.21
CA GLU A 320 -30.50 -5.36 -9.79
C GLU A 320 -30.25 -4.05 -9.02
N VAL A 321 -29.13 -3.91 -8.30
CA VAL A 321 -28.77 -2.64 -7.66
C VAL A 321 -28.61 -1.53 -8.69
N TYR A 322 -27.97 -1.82 -9.81
CA TYR A 322 -27.68 -0.84 -10.85
C TYR A 322 -28.87 -0.54 -11.80
N LYS A 323 -29.98 -1.26 -11.65
CA LYS A 323 -31.25 -0.98 -12.35
C LYS A 323 -32.20 -0.08 -11.54
N ARG A 324 -31.84 0.31 -10.32
CA ARG A 324 -32.67 1.17 -9.47
C ARG A 324 -32.82 2.57 -10.08
N ASP A 325 -33.84 3.26 -9.66
CA ASP A 325 -34.07 4.66 -10.01
C ASP A 325 -34.06 5.52 -8.71
N PRO A 326 -33.11 6.46 -8.55
CA PRO A 326 -31.95 6.70 -9.43
C PRO A 326 -30.92 5.57 -9.36
N PRO A 327 -30.14 5.38 -10.44
CA PRO A 327 -29.02 4.44 -10.44
C PRO A 327 -27.86 4.94 -9.55
N PRO A 328 -26.94 4.03 -9.15
CA PRO A 328 -25.72 4.46 -8.44
C PRO A 328 -24.96 5.54 -9.21
N PRO A 329 -24.32 6.52 -8.50
CA PRO A 329 -23.52 7.57 -9.13
C PRO A 329 -22.37 7.00 -9.95
N GLU A 330 -22.07 7.64 -11.08
CA GLU A 330 -20.95 7.24 -11.94
C GLU A 330 -19.58 7.49 -11.27
N LEU A 331 -18.57 6.72 -11.68
CA LEU A 331 -17.18 6.94 -11.31
C LEU A 331 -16.46 7.75 -12.39
N GLY A 332 -15.65 8.71 -11.98
CA GLY A 332 -14.78 9.47 -12.88
C GLY A 332 -13.46 8.76 -13.23
N PHE A 333 -13.31 7.48 -12.85
CA PHE A 333 -12.10 6.66 -13.07
C PHE A 333 -12.46 5.20 -13.26
N ALA A 334 -11.56 4.45 -13.92
CA ALA A 334 -11.70 3.00 -14.05
C ALA A 334 -11.36 2.28 -12.74
N PHE A 335 -12.08 1.20 -12.41
CA PHE A 335 -11.85 0.40 -11.21
C PHE A 335 -12.04 -1.08 -11.48
N GLY A 336 -11.31 -1.93 -10.75
CA GLY A 336 -11.35 -3.38 -10.92
C GLY A 336 -10.68 -3.84 -12.21
N TYR A 337 -11.31 -4.73 -12.93
CA TYR A 337 -10.84 -5.25 -14.23
C TYR A 337 -11.13 -4.32 -15.41
N TRP A 338 -11.88 -3.24 -15.19
CA TRP A 338 -12.23 -2.31 -16.24
C TRP A 338 -11.18 -1.22 -16.37
N TRP A 339 -10.61 -1.08 -17.55
CA TRP A 339 -9.57 -0.10 -17.87
C TRP A 339 -10.09 1.17 -18.56
N GLN A 340 -11.38 1.18 -18.93
CA GLN A 340 -12.05 2.35 -19.50
C GLN A 340 -12.71 3.16 -18.36
N GLN A 341 -12.55 4.48 -18.38
CA GLN A 341 -13.01 5.39 -17.32
C GLN A 341 -14.51 5.30 -16.98
N GLU A 342 -15.34 5.00 -17.98
CA GLU A 342 -16.80 4.91 -17.81
C GLU A 342 -17.24 3.54 -17.28
N ARG A 343 -16.30 2.65 -17.00
CA ARG A 343 -16.59 1.26 -16.66
C ARG A 343 -15.92 0.89 -15.35
N GLY A 344 -16.71 0.38 -14.47
CA GLY A 344 -16.25 -0.12 -13.17
C GLY A 344 -17.37 -0.12 -12.17
N ILE A 345 -17.30 -1.06 -11.27
CA ILE A 345 -18.13 -1.15 -10.10
C ILE A 345 -17.24 -0.87 -8.91
N LEU A 346 -17.65 0.06 -8.07
CA LEU A 346 -17.04 0.28 -6.78
C LEU A 346 -18.11 0.16 -5.71
N MET A 347 -17.90 -0.73 -4.77
CA MET A 347 -18.74 -0.93 -3.59
C MET A 347 -17.97 -0.51 -2.35
N ILE A 348 -18.59 0.29 -1.50
CA ILE A 348 -18.13 0.57 -0.15
C ILE A 348 -19.03 -0.19 0.81
N ALA A 349 -18.46 -1.09 1.59
CA ALA A 349 -19.12 -1.74 2.70
C ALA A 349 -18.61 -1.13 4.01
N ARG A 350 -19.53 -0.63 4.84
CA ARG A 350 -19.25 -0.04 6.15
C ARG A 350 -19.86 -0.89 7.24
N ARG A 351 -19.10 -1.17 8.28
CA ARG A 351 -19.62 -1.80 9.49
C ARG A 351 -20.34 -0.73 10.35
N LYS A 352 -21.62 -0.95 10.65
CA LYS A 352 -22.43 -0.10 11.53
C LYS A 352 -22.08 -0.31 12.99
#